data_c4299192cbf57b52345fe478d4b67962
#
_entry.id   c4299192cbf57b52345fe478d4b67962
#
_cell.length_a   1.000
_cell.length_b   1.000
_cell.length_c   1.000
_cell.angle_alpha   90.00
_cell.angle_beta   90.00
_cell.angle_gamma   90.00
#
_symmetry.space_group_name_H-M   'P 1'
#
loop_
_entity.id
_entity.type
_entity.pdbx_description
1 polymer ?
#
loop_
_entity_poly.entity_id
_entity_poly.type
_entity_poly.pdbx_seq_one_letter_code
_entity_poly.pdbx_strand_id
1 'polypeptide(L)'
;MEIYATEDIILHILIIFLFSGVVKGVIGMGLPTISLLLLTLFIDLNTAITLIIIPSLVTNFLQGFYGNFLKELITEYWFFFLISGFFVFFGTVFFEALNLTTTTLFLSIVIIFYSLFTLSGKVFSANKINNPFIKSVVFSSNGFFTGITGSLIFPGVFFFQALQFNREKLIQALGIHFTLLTLFLGLSKFYFYSYLTLKFSHLAIISCIAAFTGMFLGNLISMKIEESLFKRLFLYSLIMIGFLLTIKVLIL
;
A
#
# COMPACT_ATOMS: atom_id res chain seq x y z
N MET A 1 3.19 12.91 -24.02
CA MET A 1 3.98 13.13 -22.79
C MET A 1 3.58 14.41 -22.01
N GLU A 2 2.77 15.27 -22.57
CA GLU A 2 2.24 16.50 -21.93
C GLU A 2 0.88 16.34 -21.23
N ILE A 3 0.30 15.15 -21.27
CA ILE A 3 -1.06 14.84 -20.77
C ILE A 3 -1.17 14.95 -19.23
N TYR A 4 -0.05 14.93 -18.50
CA TYR A 4 -0.07 14.89 -17.02
C TYR A 4 -0.09 16.27 -16.32
N ALA A 5 -0.22 17.35 -17.07
CA ALA A 5 -0.22 18.72 -16.52
C ALA A 5 -1.55 19.47 -16.76
N THR A 6 -2.60 18.77 -17.19
CA THR A 6 -3.92 19.40 -17.30
C THR A 6 -4.55 19.54 -15.91
N GLU A 7 -5.26 20.65 -15.66
CA GLU A 7 -5.96 20.93 -14.39
C GLU A 7 -6.87 19.77 -13.99
N ASP A 8 -7.47 19.07 -14.95
CA ASP A 8 -8.34 17.92 -14.73
C ASP A 8 -7.60 16.74 -14.04
N ILE A 9 -6.35 16.45 -14.42
CA ILE A 9 -5.58 15.35 -13.82
C ILE A 9 -5.17 15.69 -12.39
N ILE A 10 -4.81 16.94 -12.11
CA ILE A 10 -4.48 17.39 -10.76
C ILE A 10 -5.69 17.20 -9.84
N LEU A 11 -6.88 17.58 -10.30
CA LEU A 11 -8.12 17.40 -9.56
C LEU A 11 -8.39 15.92 -9.26
N HIS A 12 -8.23 15.02 -10.23
CA HIS A 12 -8.38 13.57 -10.02
C HIS A 12 -7.39 13.04 -8.99
N ILE A 13 -6.11 13.44 -9.05
CA ILE A 13 -5.08 13.07 -8.08
C ILE A 13 -5.49 13.52 -6.67
N LEU A 14 -5.92 14.77 -6.51
CA LEU A 14 -6.35 15.29 -5.20
C LEU A 14 -7.53 14.52 -4.63
N ILE A 15 -8.56 14.26 -5.44
CA ILE A 15 -9.75 13.49 -5.03
C ILE A 15 -9.35 12.06 -4.63
N ILE A 16 -8.47 11.40 -5.40
CA ILE A 16 -8.00 10.05 -5.12
C ILE A 16 -7.25 10.01 -3.79
N PHE A 17 -6.33 10.94 -3.52
CA PHE A 17 -5.58 10.94 -2.28
C PHE A 17 -6.43 11.37 -1.07
N LEU A 18 -7.37 12.29 -1.25
CA LEU A 18 -8.34 12.65 -0.21
C LEU A 18 -9.18 11.42 0.18
N PHE A 19 -9.76 10.73 -0.80
CA PHE A 19 -10.57 9.52 -0.56
C PHE A 19 -9.73 8.39 0.07
N SER A 20 -8.55 8.12 -0.47
CA SER A 20 -7.64 7.10 0.06
C SER A 20 -7.18 7.43 1.49
N GLY A 21 -7.01 8.71 1.79
CA GLY A 21 -6.75 9.22 3.13
C GLY A 21 -7.89 8.94 4.08
N VAL A 22 -9.14 9.22 3.68
CA VAL A 22 -10.35 8.90 4.48
C VAL A 22 -10.36 7.40 4.83
N VAL A 23 -10.15 6.54 3.85
CA VAL A 23 -10.11 5.09 4.09
C VAL A 23 -9.02 4.73 5.11
N LYS A 24 -7.81 5.28 4.96
CA LYS A 24 -6.73 5.05 5.90
C LYS A 24 -7.07 5.55 7.30
N GLY A 25 -7.71 6.69 7.44
CA GLY A 25 -8.16 7.23 8.73
C GLY A 25 -9.16 6.32 9.43
N VAL A 26 -10.08 5.71 8.68
CA VAL A 26 -11.09 4.80 9.24
C VAL A 26 -10.51 3.44 9.63
N ILE A 27 -9.75 2.79 8.73
CA ILE A 27 -9.30 1.39 8.90
C ILE A 27 -7.87 1.31 9.46
N GLY A 28 -7.08 2.40 9.36
CA GLY A 28 -5.65 2.39 9.70
C GLY A 28 -4.72 1.91 8.57
N MET A 29 -5.26 1.57 7.38
CA MET A 29 -4.52 1.15 6.20
C MET A 29 -5.28 1.48 4.92
N GLY A 30 -4.68 1.25 3.75
CA GLY A 30 -5.36 1.32 2.47
C GLY A 30 -4.97 2.51 1.60
N LEU A 31 -4.43 3.60 2.14
CA LEU A 31 -4.05 4.78 1.34
C LEU A 31 -3.15 4.41 0.16
N PRO A 32 -1.99 3.73 0.34
CA PRO A 32 -1.13 3.41 -0.80
C PRO A 32 -1.84 2.54 -1.83
N THR A 33 -2.59 1.56 -1.37
CA THR A 33 -3.23 0.56 -2.24
C THR A 33 -4.38 1.15 -3.03
N ILE A 34 -5.28 1.92 -2.39
CA ILE A 34 -6.41 2.54 -3.09
C ILE A 34 -5.90 3.59 -4.07
N SER A 35 -5.00 4.49 -3.63
CA SER A 35 -4.47 5.51 -4.53
C SER A 35 -3.73 4.89 -5.70
N LEU A 36 -2.94 3.82 -5.49
CA LEU A 36 -2.29 3.08 -6.55
C LEU A 36 -3.30 2.55 -7.57
N LEU A 37 -4.30 1.81 -7.11
CA LEU A 37 -5.30 1.19 -7.99
C LEU A 37 -6.11 2.22 -8.76
N LEU A 38 -6.59 3.27 -8.09
CA LEU A 38 -7.37 4.33 -8.73
C LEU A 38 -6.53 5.12 -9.72
N LEU A 39 -5.28 5.48 -9.37
CA LEU A 39 -4.38 6.16 -10.30
C LEU A 39 -4.10 5.29 -11.54
N THR A 40 -3.89 3.98 -11.36
CA THR A 40 -3.60 3.07 -12.47
C THR A 40 -4.76 2.94 -13.47
N LEU A 41 -5.99 3.34 -13.11
CA LEU A 41 -7.09 3.46 -14.06
C LEU A 41 -6.89 4.61 -15.07
N PHE A 42 -6.15 5.66 -14.71
CA PHE A 42 -5.98 6.88 -15.52
C PHE A 42 -4.57 7.03 -16.10
N ILE A 43 -3.55 6.55 -15.38
CA ILE A 43 -2.14 6.65 -15.75
C ILE A 43 -1.48 5.26 -15.72
N ASP A 44 -0.26 5.17 -16.21
CA ASP A 44 0.51 3.92 -16.15
C ASP A 44 0.94 3.57 -14.72
N LEU A 45 1.16 2.27 -14.47
CA LEU A 45 1.47 1.74 -13.15
C LEU A 45 2.77 2.34 -12.57
N ASN A 46 3.81 2.56 -13.40
CA ASN A 46 5.08 3.09 -12.92
C ASN A 46 4.95 4.53 -12.41
N THR A 47 4.22 5.38 -13.14
CA THR A 47 3.89 6.75 -12.73
C THR A 47 3.01 6.74 -11.48
N ALA A 48 2.01 5.84 -11.40
CA ALA A 48 1.16 5.70 -10.23
C ALA A 48 1.96 5.32 -8.97
N ILE A 49 2.89 4.34 -9.09
CA ILE A 49 3.81 3.97 -8.00
C ILE A 49 4.64 5.19 -7.56
N THR A 50 5.18 5.95 -8.49
CA THR A 50 6.01 7.13 -8.17
C THR A 50 5.23 8.18 -7.37
N LEU A 51 3.98 8.45 -7.74
CA LEU A 51 3.13 9.43 -7.06
C LEU A 51 2.74 9.02 -5.64
N ILE A 52 2.56 7.73 -5.37
CA ILE A 52 2.15 7.28 -4.03
C ILE A 52 3.29 7.24 -3.01
N ILE A 53 4.57 7.24 -3.42
CA ILE A 53 5.72 7.06 -2.54
C ILE A 53 5.73 8.09 -1.42
N ILE A 54 5.73 9.39 -1.74
CA ILE A 54 5.86 10.46 -0.73
C ILE A 54 4.65 10.50 0.21
N PRO A 55 3.39 10.54 -0.26
CA PRO A 55 2.23 10.52 0.64
C PRO A 55 2.17 9.27 1.51
N SER A 56 2.53 8.11 0.94
CA SER A 56 2.57 6.85 1.70
C SER A 56 3.67 6.84 2.74
N LEU A 57 4.88 7.27 2.39
CA LEU A 57 6.01 7.31 3.30
C LEU A 57 5.69 8.20 4.50
N VAL A 58 5.22 9.42 4.27
CA VAL A 58 4.95 10.39 5.35
C VAL A 58 3.81 9.90 6.25
N THR A 59 2.70 9.44 5.66
CA THR A 59 1.55 8.99 6.45
C THR A 59 1.81 7.66 7.19
N ASN A 60 2.61 6.75 6.63
CA ASN A 60 2.99 5.50 7.28
C ASN A 60 4.03 5.76 8.39
N PHE A 61 4.99 6.65 8.15
CA PHE A 61 5.96 7.05 9.15
C PHE A 61 5.27 7.60 10.41
N LEU A 62 4.37 8.57 10.26
CA LEU A 62 3.63 9.11 11.40
C LEU A 62 2.84 8.01 12.11
N GLN A 63 2.16 7.15 11.38
CA GLN A 63 1.39 6.05 11.94
C GLN A 63 2.25 5.03 12.70
N GLY A 64 3.43 4.70 12.18
CA GLY A 64 4.31 3.69 12.74
C GLY A 64 5.13 4.18 13.93
N PHE A 65 5.59 5.44 13.87
CA PHE A 65 6.50 5.98 14.86
C PHE A 65 5.81 6.77 15.98
N TYR A 66 4.50 6.99 15.88
CA TYR A 66 3.70 7.66 16.90
C TYR A 66 2.75 6.64 17.57
N GLY A 67 3.16 6.14 18.76
CA GLY A 67 2.36 5.18 19.53
C GLY A 67 3.19 4.43 20.58
N ASN A 68 2.49 3.63 21.39
CA ASN A 68 3.05 3.03 22.60
C ASN A 68 3.83 1.72 22.37
N PHE A 69 3.70 1.10 21.19
CA PHE A 69 4.24 -0.23 20.90
C PHE A 69 5.54 -0.20 20.09
N LEU A 70 6.10 0.99 19.80
CA LEU A 70 7.26 1.16 18.92
C LEU A 70 8.45 0.28 19.32
N LYS A 71 8.85 0.38 20.61
CA LYS A 71 10.01 -0.37 21.13
C LYS A 71 9.80 -1.87 21.01
N GLU A 72 8.63 -2.36 21.39
CA GLU A 72 8.27 -3.77 21.34
C GLU A 72 8.29 -4.27 19.90
N LEU A 73 7.61 -3.59 18.98
CA LEU A 73 7.52 -3.98 17.58
C LEU A 73 8.87 -3.95 16.86
N ILE A 74 9.69 -2.92 17.12
CA ILE A 74 11.03 -2.87 16.53
C ILE A 74 11.89 -4.01 17.10
N THR A 75 11.89 -4.23 18.41
CA THR A 75 12.71 -5.28 19.02
C THR A 75 12.35 -6.68 18.47
N GLU A 76 11.06 -6.94 18.25
CA GLU A 76 10.59 -8.25 17.79
C GLU A 76 10.72 -8.44 16.28
N TYR A 77 10.50 -7.38 15.46
CA TYR A 77 10.34 -7.53 14.02
C TYR A 77 11.38 -6.79 13.18
N TRP A 78 12.38 -6.08 13.74
CA TRP A 78 13.35 -5.26 12.99
C TRP A 78 14.02 -6.01 11.84
N PHE A 79 14.44 -7.27 12.10
CA PHE A 79 15.12 -8.08 11.12
C PHE A 79 14.20 -8.43 9.93
N PHE A 80 12.95 -8.79 10.21
CA PHE A 80 11.96 -9.11 9.19
C PHE A 80 11.54 -7.87 8.39
N PHE A 81 11.44 -6.73 9.05
CA PHE A 81 11.21 -5.45 8.38
C PHE A 81 12.33 -5.12 7.39
N LEU A 82 13.59 -5.30 7.77
CA LEU A 82 14.73 -5.08 6.89
C LEU A 82 14.78 -6.09 5.74
N ILE A 83 14.51 -7.37 6.00
CA ILE A 83 14.39 -8.38 4.94
C ILE A 83 13.34 -7.96 3.92
N SER A 84 12.17 -7.55 4.36
CA SER A 84 11.12 -7.13 3.43
C SER A 84 11.56 -5.94 2.58
N GLY A 85 12.19 -4.93 3.19
CA GLY A 85 12.76 -3.80 2.48
C GLY A 85 13.79 -4.23 1.42
N PHE A 86 14.72 -5.10 1.79
CA PHE A 86 15.72 -5.61 0.85
C PHE A 86 15.09 -6.34 -0.35
N PHE A 87 14.07 -7.16 -0.10
CA PHE A 87 13.37 -7.87 -1.18
C PHE A 87 12.51 -6.96 -2.07
N VAL A 88 12.17 -5.73 -1.66
CA VAL A 88 11.57 -4.73 -2.54
C VAL A 88 12.48 -4.44 -3.73
N PHE A 89 13.79 -4.30 -3.49
CA PHE A 89 14.76 -4.05 -4.56
C PHE A 89 14.75 -5.17 -5.61
N PHE A 90 14.76 -6.44 -5.18
CA PHE A 90 14.68 -7.57 -6.11
C PHE A 90 13.35 -7.59 -6.87
N GLY A 91 12.24 -7.32 -6.19
CA GLY A 91 10.95 -7.20 -6.85
C GLY A 91 10.91 -6.09 -7.90
N THR A 92 11.56 -4.94 -7.62
CA THR A 92 11.68 -3.85 -8.59
C THR A 92 12.54 -4.22 -9.78
N VAL A 93 13.69 -4.91 -9.56
CA VAL A 93 14.50 -5.45 -10.66
C VAL A 93 13.68 -6.40 -11.54
N PHE A 94 12.88 -7.25 -10.92
CA PHE A 94 12.00 -8.16 -11.66
C PHE A 94 10.88 -7.42 -12.40
N PHE A 95 10.33 -6.34 -11.83
CA PHE A 95 9.39 -5.43 -12.51
C PHE A 95 9.96 -4.88 -13.81
N GLU A 96 11.25 -4.48 -13.82
CA GLU A 96 11.91 -3.94 -15.02
C GLU A 96 12.03 -4.96 -16.15
N ALA A 97 12.06 -6.26 -15.82
CA ALA A 97 12.09 -7.34 -16.80
C ALA A 97 10.70 -7.67 -17.39
N LEU A 98 9.62 -7.15 -16.80
CA LEU A 98 8.25 -7.39 -17.21
C LEU A 98 7.68 -6.19 -17.96
N ASN A 99 6.70 -6.43 -18.83
CA ASN A 99 5.93 -5.35 -19.42
C ASN A 99 4.87 -4.81 -18.45
N LEU A 100 4.47 -3.55 -18.63
CA LEU A 100 3.47 -2.88 -17.78
C LEU A 100 2.11 -3.59 -17.75
N THR A 101 1.73 -4.22 -18.84
CA THR A 101 0.50 -5.02 -18.95
C THR A 101 0.54 -6.18 -17.96
N THR A 102 1.62 -6.98 -17.98
CA THR A 102 1.79 -8.13 -17.08
C THR A 102 1.84 -7.71 -15.62
N THR A 103 2.57 -6.64 -15.29
CA THR A 103 2.67 -6.16 -13.90
C THR A 103 1.34 -5.60 -13.39
N THR A 104 0.57 -4.92 -14.24
CA THR A 104 -0.77 -4.42 -13.87
C THR A 104 -1.76 -5.57 -13.67
N LEU A 105 -1.72 -6.61 -14.52
CA LEU A 105 -2.51 -7.82 -14.31
C LEU A 105 -2.13 -8.52 -13.00
N PHE A 106 -0.84 -8.62 -12.71
CA PHE A 106 -0.37 -9.23 -11.49
C PHE A 106 -0.84 -8.46 -10.25
N LEU A 107 -0.77 -7.12 -10.27
CA LEU A 107 -1.34 -6.26 -9.23
C LEU A 107 -2.84 -6.56 -9.04
N SER A 108 -3.62 -6.61 -10.11
CA SER A 108 -5.06 -6.86 -10.07
C SER A 108 -5.38 -8.20 -9.42
N ILE A 109 -4.69 -9.27 -9.84
CA ILE A 109 -4.87 -10.62 -9.30
C ILE A 109 -4.53 -10.67 -7.80
N VAL A 110 -3.40 -10.09 -7.40
CA VAL A 110 -2.98 -10.05 -5.99
C VAL A 110 -4.01 -9.33 -5.12
N ILE A 111 -4.56 -8.21 -5.58
CA ILE A 111 -5.55 -7.43 -4.84
C ILE A 111 -6.90 -8.14 -4.75
N ILE A 112 -7.37 -8.74 -5.84
CA ILE A 112 -8.60 -9.54 -5.84
C ILE A 112 -8.45 -10.72 -4.87
N PHE A 113 -7.34 -11.46 -4.96
CA PHE A 113 -7.05 -12.58 -4.06
C PHE A 113 -7.01 -12.14 -2.59
N TYR A 114 -6.26 -11.06 -2.28
CA TYR A 114 -6.21 -10.48 -0.94
C TYR A 114 -7.60 -10.17 -0.40
N SER A 115 -8.42 -9.52 -1.21
CA SER A 115 -9.75 -9.06 -0.79
C SER A 115 -10.71 -10.24 -0.58
N LEU A 116 -10.74 -11.21 -1.50
CA LEU A 116 -11.58 -12.40 -1.37
C LEU A 116 -11.16 -13.26 -0.17
N PHE A 117 -9.86 -13.45 0.03
CA PHE A 117 -9.35 -14.20 1.18
C PHE A 117 -9.73 -13.51 2.50
N THR A 118 -9.56 -12.19 2.58
CA THR A 118 -9.93 -11.42 3.79
C THR A 118 -11.45 -11.47 4.06
N LEU A 119 -12.28 -11.37 3.01
CA LEU A 119 -13.74 -11.48 3.12
C LEU A 119 -14.20 -12.88 3.56
N SER A 120 -13.43 -13.93 3.25
CA SER A 120 -13.76 -15.29 3.70
C SER A 120 -13.67 -15.47 5.22
N GLY A 121 -13.11 -14.50 5.95
CA GLY A 121 -12.94 -14.55 7.40
C GLY A 121 -11.89 -15.56 7.87
N LYS A 122 -11.20 -16.23 6.95
CA LYS A 122 -10.14 -17.18 7.31
C LYS A 122 -8.92 -16.44 7.85
N VAL A 123 -8.42 -16.89 8.99
CA VAL A 123 -7.21 -16.34 9.61
C VAL A 123 -6.20 -17.48 9.77
N PHE A 124 -4.94 -17.18 9.50
CA PHE A 124 -3.86 -18.14 9.73
C PHE A 124 -3.66 -18.38 11.24
N SER A 125 -3.24 -19.60 11.60
CA SER A 125 -2.96 -19.92 13.01
C SER A 125 -1.73 -19.17 13.51
N ALA A 126 -1.88 -18.40 14.60
CA ALA A 126 -0.80 -17.62 15.22
C ALA A 126 0.41 -18.49 15.58
N ASN A 127 0.18 -19.72 16.09
CA ASN A 127 1.26 -20.63 16.46
C ASN A 127 2.13 -21.06 15.26
N LYS A 128 1.52 -21.26 14.08
CA LYS A 128 2.27 -21.61 12.87
C LYS A 128 3.04 -20.42 12.32
N ILE A 129 2.45 -19.24 12.37
CA ILE A 129 3.03 -18.01 11.81
C ILE A 129 4.21 -17.50 12.64
N ASN A 130 4.25 -17.78 13.94
CA ASN A 130 5.32 -17.30 14.82
C ASN A 130 6.68 -18.03 14.62
N ASN A 131 6.75 -19.01 13.72
CA ASN A 131 8.00 -19.65 13.33
C ASN A 131 8.91 -18.66 12.57
N PRO A 132 10.21 -18.49 12.95
CA PRO A 132 11.13 -17.57 12.28
C PRO A 132 11.29 -17.80 10.78
N PHE A 133 11.26 -19.05 10.33
CA PHE A 133 11.33 -19.39 8.92
C PHE A 133 10.10 -18.86 8.16
N ILE A 134 8.90 -19.09 8.71
CA ILE A 134 7.64 -18.59 8.10
C ILE A 134 7.62 -17.06 8.09
N LYS A 135 8.05 -16.40 9.18
CA LYS A 135 8.22 -14.95 9.21
C LYS A 135 9.12 -14.48 8.06
N SER A 136 10.30 -15.10 7.92
CA SER A 136 11.23 -14.74 6.85
C SER A 136 10.61 -14.88 5.46
N VAL A 137 9.93 -16.00 5.18
CA VAL A 137 9.24 -16.22 3.90
C VAL A 137 8.15 -15.19 3.64
N VAL A 138 7.30 -14.90 4.64
CA VAL A 138 6.20 -13.93 4.50
C VAL A 138 6.75 -12.52 4.23
N PHE A 139 7.73 -12.07 5.00
CA PHE A 139 8.28 -10.72 4.86
C PHE A 139 9.11 -10.56 3.57
N SER A 140 9.89 -11.58 3.18
CA SER A 140 10.59 -11.59 1.87
C SER A 140 9.59 -11.53 0.72
N SER A 141 8.55 -12.36 0.77
CA SER A 141 7.49 -12.36 -0.25
C SER A 141 6.78 -11.01 -0.31
N ASN A 142 6.46 -10.42 0.86
CA ASN A 142 5.80 -9.10 0.87
C ASN A 142 6.68 -8.03 0.21
N GLY A 143 7.98 -7.99 0.54
CA GLY A 143 8.90 -7.07 -0.12
C GLY A 143 8.96 -7.30 -1.62
N PHE A 144 9.11 -8.55 -2.07
CA PHE A 144 9.17 -8.90 -3.47
C PHE A 144 7.91 -8.49 -4.24
N PHE A 145 6.72 -8.83 -3.71
CA PHE A 145 5.45 -8.41 -4.31
C PHE A 145 5.27 -6.89 -4.32
N THR A 146 5.72 -6.20 -3.26
CA THR A 146 5.71 -4.73 -3.22
C THR A 146 6.58 -4.14 -4.32
N GLY A 147 7.77 -4.70 -4.56
CA GLY A 147 8.67 -4.26 -5.63
C GLY A 147 8.05 -4.41 -7.01
N ILE A 148 7.35 -5.52 -7.27
CA ILE A 148 6.69 -5.78 -8.56
C ILE A 148 5.44 -4.93 -8.74
N THR A 149 4.60 -4.81 -7.71
CA THR A 149 3.24 -4.25 -7.86
C THR A 149 3.08 -2.83 -7.33
N GLY A 150 3.97 -2.37 -6.48
CA GLY A 150 3.78 -1.15 -5.67
C GLY A 150 2.81 -1.32 -4.51
N SER A 151 2.13 -2.46 -4.38
CA SER A 151 1.16 -2.72 -3.30
C SER A 151 1.87 -3.25 -2.05
N LEU A 152 1.58 -2.65 -0.88
CA LEU A 152 2.25 -2.97 0.38
C LEU A 152 1.57 -4.09 1.18
N ILE A 153 0.34 -4.47 0.82
CA ILE A 153 -0.53 -5.25 1.72
C ILE A 153 -0.30 -6.76 1.70
N PHE A 154 0.11 -7.34 0.57
CA PHE A 154 0.18 -8.79 0.42
C PHE A 154 1.63 -9.31 0.48
N PRO A 155 1.90 -10.35 1.25
CA PRO A 155 1.08 -11.03 2.25
C PRO A 155 1.21 -10.48 3.68
N GLY A 156 1.93 -9.38 3.90
CA GLY A 156 2.30 -8.85 5.22
C GLY A 156 1.10 -8.55 6.12
N VAL A 157 0.00 -8.00 5.56
CA VAL A 157 -1.20 -7.70 6.34
C VAL A 157 -1.80 -8.98 6.93
N PHE A 158 -1.81 -10.10 6.20
CA PHE A 158 -2.29 -11.38 6.71
C PHE A 158 -1.50 -11.86 7.92
N PHE A 159 -0.18 -11.65 7.89
CA PHE A 159 0.68 -11.99 9.01
C PHE A 159 0.28 -11.23 10.27
N PHE A 160 0.19 -9.90 10.20
CA PHE A 160 -0.15 -9.09 11.37
C PHE A 160 -1.58 -9.31 11.86
N GLN A 161 -2.54 -9.55 10.94
CA GLN A 161 -3.92 -9.91 11.33
C GLN A 161 -3.98 -11.26 12.06
N ALA A 162 -3.15 -12.21 11.70
CA ALA A 162 -3.10 -13.53 12.35
C ALA A 162 -2.52 -13.49 13.77
N LEU A 163 -1.75 -12.45 14.11
CA LEU A 163 -1.24 -12.22 15.46
C LEU A 163 -2.30 -11.71 16.45
N GLN A 164 -3.49 -11.38 15.96
CA GLN A 164 -4.62 -10.90 16.77
C GLN A 164 -4.25 -9.72 17.69
N PHE A 165 -3.37 -8.83 17.22
CA PHE A 165 -3.07 -7.60 17.93
C PHE A 165 -4.32 -6.76 18.14
N ASN A 166 -4.36 -6.00 19.24
CA ASN A 166 -5.36 -4.95 19.35
C ASN A 166 -5.21 -3.93 18.21
N ARG A 167 -6.25 -3.14 17.96
CA ARG A 167 -6.31 -2.21 16.82
C ARG A 167 -5.11 -1.26 16.78
N GLU A 168 -4.73 -0.68 17.92
CA GLU A 168 -3.63 0.29 18.00
C GLU A 168 -2.28 -0.34 17.63
N LYS A 169 -1.97 -1.51 18.21
CA LYS A 169 -0.73 -2.24 17.92
C LYS A 169 -0.67 -2.72 16.48
N LEU A 170 -1.80 -3.19 15.93
CA LEU A 170 -1.89 -3.59 14.53
C LEU A 170 -1.60 -2.41 13.59
N ILE A 171 -2.25 -1.27 13.82
CA ILE A 171 -2.07 -0.05 13.02
C ILE A 171 -0.61 0.41 13.09
N GLN A 172 -0.01 0.41 14.28
CA GLN A 172 1.38 0.81 14.46
C GLN A 172 2.35 -0.15 13.78
N ALA A 173 2.14 -1.47 13.90
CA ALA A 173 2.96 -2.50 13.25
C ALA A 173 2.94 -2.35 11.72
N LEU A 174 1.74 -2.16 11.14
CA LEU A 174 1.59 -1.89 9.71
C LEU A 174 2.25 -0.57 9.29
N GLY A 175 2.15 0.47 10.13
CA GLY A 175 2.79 1.75 9.88
C GLY A 175 4.32 1.63 9.78
N ILE A 176 4.97 0.95 10.72
CA ILE A 176 6.42 0.70 10.71
C ILE A 176 6.80 -0.11 9.47
N HIS A 177 6.10 -1.23 9.23
CA HIS A 177 6.39 -2.13 8.12
C HIS A 177 6.23 -1.42 6.77
N PHE A 178 5.11 -0.73 6.56
CA PHE A 178 4.85 0.00 5.33
C PHE A 178 5.79 1.19 5.12
N THR A 179 6.28 1.82 6.20
CA THR A 179 7.31 2.85 6.09
C THR A 179 8.57 2.30 5.44
N LEU A 180 9.06 1.15 5.91
CA LEU A 180 10.26 0.54 5.34
C LEU A 180 10.03 0.04 3.92
N LEU A 181 8.92 -0.64 3.65
CA LEU A 181 8.57 -1.04 2.28
C LEU A 181 8.53 0.16 1.32
N THR A 182 7.88 1.25 1.73
CA THR A 182 7.77 2.46 0.91
C THR A 182 9.11 3.17 0.73
N LEU A 183 9.94 3.20 1.78
CA LEU A 183 11.29 3.76 1.70
C LEU A 183 12.14 3.01 0.67
N PHE A 184 12.20 1.68 0.78
CA PHE A 184 12.96 0.85 -0.17
C PHE A 184 12.38 0.88 -1.58
N LEU A 185 11.05 0.96 -1.72
CA LEU A 185 10.40 1.15 -3.01
C LEU A 185 10.79 2.50 -3.62
N GLY A 186 10.79 3.57 -2.82
CA GLY A 186 11.22 4.90 -3.25
C GLY A 186 12.68 4.93 -3.69
N LEU A 187 13.58 4.31 -2.92
CA LEU A 187 15.00 4.19 -3.27
C LEU A 187 15.20 3.38 -4.56
N SER A 188 14.48 2.27 -4.72
CA SER A 188 14.54 1.45 -5.93
C SER A 188 14.03 2.22 -7.14
N LYS A 189 12.88 2.88 -7.02
CA LYS A 189 12.33 3.69 -8.12
C LYS A 189 13.19 4.91 -8.43
N PHE A 190 13.82 5.53 -7.45
CA PHE A 190 14.80 6.59 -7.69
C PHE A 190 16.02 6.08 -8.45
N TYR A 191 16.51 4.90 -8.14
CA TYR A 191 17.64 4.29 -8.84
C TYR A 191 17.33 4.04 -10.32
N PHE A 192 16.16 3.45 -10.64
CA PHE A 192 15.78 3.13 -12.02
C PHE A 192 15.14 4.31 -12.77
N TYR A 193 14.48 5.23 -12.07
CA TYR A 193 13.61 6.27 -12.65
C TYR A 193 13.78 7.63 -11.97
N SER A 194 15.02 8.05 -11.65
CA SER A 194 15.29 9.33 -10.97
C SER A 194 14.58 10.53 -11.62
N TYR A 195 14.53 10.56 -12.95
CA TYR A 195 13.84 11.59 -13.72
C TYR A 195 12.34 11.67 -13.39
N LEU A 196 11.63 10.53 -13.34
CA LEU A 196 10.20 10.52 -13.02
C LEU A 196 9.94 10.98 -11.58
N THR A 197 10.76 10.52 -10.65
CA THR A 197 10.64 10.89 -9.23
C THR A 197 10.77 12.39 -9.03
N LEU A 198 11.72 13.04 -9.71
CA LEU A 198 11.93 14.48 -9.64
C LEU A 198 10.80 15.25 -10.35
N LYS A 199 10.35 14.78 -11.52
CA LYS A 199 9.30 15.42 -12.31
C LYS A 199 7.98 15.53 -11.53
N PHE A 200 7.61 14.51 -10.77
CA PHE A 200 6.33 14.44 -10.05
C PHE A 200 6.39 14.85 -8.59
N SER A 201 7.55 15.36 -8.12
CA SER A 201 7.72 15.72 -6.70
C SER A 201 6.70 16.76 -6.20
N HIS A 202 6.36 17.77 -7.01
CA HIS A 202 5.38 18.79 -6.64
C HIS A 202 3.96 18.20 -6.49
N LEU A 203 3.55 17.30 -7.38
CA LEU A 203 2.24 16.62 -7.29
C LEU A 203 2.19 15.71 -6.06
N ALA A 204 3.29 15.04 -5.75
CA ALA A 204 3.38 14.19 -4.57
C ALA A 204 3.26 15.01 -3.27
N ILE A 205 3.81 16.23 -3.21
CA ILE A 205 3.66 17.13 -2.04
C ILE A 205 2.20 17.58 -1.89
N ILE A 206 1.55 18.00 -2.98
CA ILE A 206 0.13 18.39 -2.97
C ILE A 206 -0.74 17.19 -2.55
N SER A 207 -0.42 16.00 -3.04
CA SER A 207 -1.09 14.75 -2.66
C SER A 207 -0.95 14.42 -1.17
N CYS A 208 0.16 14.79 -0.52
CA CYS A 208 0.31 14.67 0.92
C CYS A 208 -0.74 15.48 1.68
N ILE A 209 -0.98 16.72 1.28
CA ILE A 209 -1.98 17.60 1.93
C ILE A 209 -3.37 16.96 1.82
N ALA A 210 -3.75 16.50 0.62
CA ALA A 210 -5.02 15.81 0.41
C ALA A 210 -5.14 14.52 1.24
N ALA A 211 -4.06 13.72 1.28
CA ALA A 211 -4.00 12.48 2.06
C ALA A 211 -4.16 12.74 3.56
N PHE A 212 -3.48 13.75 4.12
CA PHE A 212 -3.61 14.11 5.53
C PHE A 212 -5.00 14.63 5.88
N THR A 213 -5.54 15.52 5.04
CA THR A 213 -6.91 16.04 5.20
C THR A 213 -7.90 14.87 5.20
N GLY A 214 -7.76 13.94 4.24
CA GLY A 214 -8.58 12.74 4.18
C GLY A 214 -8.42 11.87 5.43
N MET A 215 -7.20 11.63 5.88
CA MET A 215 -6.93 10.80 7.07
C MET A 215 -7.52 11.43 8.35
N PHE A 216 -7.45 12.75 8.48
CA PHE A 216 -8.09 13.47 9.58
C PHE A 216 -9.61 13.30 9.56
N LEU A 217 -10.25 13.52 8.40
CA LEU A 217 -11.69 13.30 8.21
C LEU A 217 -12.07 11.85 8.47
N GLY A 218 -11.27 10.89 7.99
CA GLY A 218 -11.47 9.46 8.24
C GLY A 218 -11.43 9.09 9.72
N ASN A 219 -10.52 9.67 10.48
CA ASN A 219 -10.47 9.48 11.93
C ASN A 219 -11.74 10.00 12.63
N LEU A 220 -12.28 11.14 12.21
CA LEU A 220 -13.54 11.65 12.76
C LEU A 220 -14.72 10.73 12.41
N ILE A 221 -14.74 10.20 11.19
CA ILE A 221 -15.77 9.27 10.72
C ILE A 221 -15.69 7.94 11.47
N SER A 222 -14.50 7.43 11.75
CA SER A 222 -14.29 6.15 12.45
C SER A 222 -14.90 6.12 13.85
N MET A 223 -15.11 7.27 14.47
CA MET A 223 -15.80 7.40 15.76
C MET A 223 -17.32 7.17 15.67
N LYS A 224 -17.90 7.19 14.47
CA LYS A 224 -19.35 7.13 14.23
C LYS A 224 -19.80 5.91 13.44
N ILE A 225 -18.91 5.23 12.76
CA ILE A 225 -19.21 4.10 11.87
C ILE A 225 -18.56 2.83 12.41
N GLU A 226 -19.27 1.71 12.28
CA GLU A 226 -18.72 0.40 12.61
C GLU A 226 -17.57 0.04 11.65
N GLU A 227 -16.38 -0.18 12.22
CA GLU A 227 -15.16 -0.49 11.45
C GLU A 227 -15.34 -1.73 10.57
N SER A 228 -16.10 -2.72 11.04
CA SER A 228 -16.35 -3.96 10.31
C SER A 228 -17.09 -3.74 9.00
N LEU A 229 -18.11 -2.88 9.01
CA LEU A 229 -18.87 -2.51 7.82
C LEU A 229 -17.97 -1.76 6.82
N PHE A 230 -17.22 -0.77 7.30
CA PHE A 230 -16.35 0.02 6.45
C PHE A 230 -15.24 -0.85 5.82
N LYS A 231 -14.67 -1.78 6.59
CA LYS A 231 -13.68 -2.74 6.09
C LYS A 231 -14.26 -3.63 4.98
N ARG A 232 -15.50 -4.10 5.12
CA ARG A 232 -16.16 -4.88 4.06
C ARG A 232 -16.36 -4.06 2.79
N LEU A 233 -16.86 -2.82 2.91
CA LEU A 233 -17.02 -1.91 1.77
C LEU A 233 -15.68 -1.64 1.07
N PHE A 234 -14.61 -1.41 1.85
CA PHE A 234 -13.26 -1.28 1.35
C PHE A 234 -12.83 -2.51 0.52
N LEU A 235 -13.03 -3.73 1.05
CA LEU A 235 -12.65 -4.95 0.34
C LEU A 235 -13.46 -5.17 -0.94
N TYR A 236 -14.75 -4.85 -0.93
CA TYR A 236 -15.56 -4.89 -2.16
C TYR A 236 -15.09 -3.86 -3.19
N SER A 237 -14.72 -2.65 -2.76
CA SER A 237 -14.17 -1.64 -3.68
C SER A 237 -12.84 -2.09 -4.30
N LEU A 238 -11.97 -2.75 -3.53
CA LEU A 238 -10.73 -3.33 -4.06
C LEU A 238 -10.99 -4.40 -5.12
N ILE A 239 -11.97 -5.29 -4.89
CA ILE A 239 -12.36 -6.30 -5.87
C ILE A 239 -12.87 -5.63 -7.15
N MET A 240 -13.77 -4.67 -7.02
CA MET A 240 -14.33 -3.95 -8.17
C MET A 240 -13.23 -3.26 -8.99
N ILE A 241 -12.33 -2.51 -8.34
CA ILE A 241 -11.24 -1.81 -9.03
C ILE A 241 -10.26 -2.82 -9.64
N GLY A 242 -9.95 -3.92 -8.95
CA GLY A 242 -9.12 -5.00 -9.48
C GLY A 242 -9.70 -5.60 -10.77
N PHE A 243 -11.01 -5.85 -10.83
CA PHE A 243 -11.68 -6.31 -12.05
C PHE A 243 -11.65 -5.25 -13.15
N LEU A 244 -11.90 -3.97 -12.83
CA LEU A 244 -11.81 -2.88 -13.81
C LEU A 244 -10.39 -2.77 -14.41
N LEU A 245 -9.34 -2.91 -13.60
CA LEU A 245 -7.97 -2.93 -14.09
C LEU A 245 -7.69 -4.13 -14.97
N THR A 246 -8.19 -5.31 -14.60
CA THR A 246 -8.06 -6.52 -15.43
C THR A 246 -8.71 -6.32 -16.79
N ILE A 247 -9.93 -5.78 -16.82
CA ILE A 247 -10.66 -5.49 -18.08
C ILE A 247 -9.90 -4.44 -18.91
N LYS A 248 -9.45 -3.34 -18.28
CA LYS A 248 -8.65 -2.30 -18.95
C LYS A 248 -7.44 -2.88 -19.66
N VAL A 249 -6.70 -3.78 -19.00
CA VAL A 249 -5.46 -4.35 -19.55
C VAL A 249 -5.71 -5.39 -20.62
N LEU A 250 -6.85 -6.08 -20.61
CA LEU A 250 -7.20 -7.10 -21.62
C LEU A 250 -7.82 -6.51 -22.90
N ILE A 251 -8.37 -5.30 -22.81
CA ILE A 251 -9.05 -4.65 -23.94
C ILE A 251 -8.12 -3.65 -24.65
N LEU A 252 -7.18 -3.04 -23.93
CA LEU A 252 -6.19 -2.08 -24.46
C LEU A 252 -4.86 -2.74 -24.77
#